data_9452b85f96de03d0411f1f9068944043
#
_entry.id   9452b85f96de03d0411f1f9068944043
#
_cell.length_a   1.000
_cell.length_b   1.000
_cell.length_c   1.000
_cell.angle_alpha   90.00
_cell.angle_beta   90.00
_cell.angle_gamma   90.00
#
_symmetry.space_group_name_H-M   'P 1'
#
loop_
_entity.id
_entity.type
_entity.pdbx_description
1 polymer ?
#
loop_
_entity_poly.entity_id
_entity_poly.type
_entity_poly.pdbx_seq_one_letter_code
_entity_poly.pdbx_strand_id
1 'polypeptide(L)'
;MSSNLIFYDTETTGIHKDFSQIIQCGSIFTDSFLNTIDEQNIGCKPLPWVIPQPKAMLTNKKINSFKSNVSHYEMMKDIQSQWKEWCVESPSIFITYNGHAFDEELIRRQFWCNLLEPYITNTNQNGRLDLMLMIHNIGCFFSDQISIPLFEDGPALSIKLEHLADEHGIDVSDAHDAISDCKFMIGLCKVINEKIPDVFESFINTVSYTHLT
;
A
#
# COMPACT_ATOMS: atom_id res chain seq x y z
N MET A 1 -17.02 11.88 -9.85
CA MET A 1 -17.61 10.83 -8.96
C MET A 1 -16.62 10.60 -7.86
N SER A 2 -17.02 10.58 -6.60
CA SER A 2 -16.12 10.30 -5.49
C SER A 2 -15.85 8.79 -5.46
N SER A 3 -14.62 8.39 -5.78
CA SER A 3 -14.21 6.98 -5.69
C SER A 3 -13.83 6.63 -4.26
N ASN A 4 -14.18 5.43 -3.81
CA ASN A 4 -13.65 4.87 -2.58
C ASN A 4 -12.17 4.52 -2.77
N LEU A 5 -11.42 4.46 -1.68
CA LEU A 5 -9.99 4.20 -1.71
C LEU A 5 -9.65 2.95 -0.90
N ILE A 6 -8.75 2.13 -1.43
CA ILE A 6 -8.22 0.95 -0.74
C ILE A 6 -6.71 1.14 -0.60
N PHE A 7 -6.25 1.43 0.60
CA PHE A 7 -4.83 1.47 0.92
C PHE A 7 -4.36 0.07 1.27
N TYR A 8 -3.24 -0.37 0.70
CA TYR A 8 -2.67 -1.65 1.08
C TYR A 8 -1.15 -1.64 1.05
N ASP A 9 -0.57 -2.47 1.88
CA ASP A 9 0.86 -2.70 2.01
C ASP A 9 1.13 -4.18 2.28
N THR A 10 2.34 -4.66 1.94
CA THR A 10 2.70 -6.07 2.09
C THR A 10 4.04 -6.26 2.78
N GLU A 11 4.06 -7.15 3.78
CA GLU A 11 5.30 -7.67 4.34
C GLU A 11 5.69 -8.98 3.67
N THR A 12 6.96 -9.10 3.33
CA THR A 12 7.45 -10.17 2.48
C THR A 12 8.64 -10.91 3.08
N THR A 13 8.93 -12.10 2.53
CA THR A 13 10.13 -12.87 2.90
C THR A 13 11.41 -12.30 2.29
N GLY A 14 11.35 -11.30 1.41
CA GLY A 14 12.52 -10.70 0.76
C GLY A 14 12.12 -9.73 -0.35
N ILE A 15 13.13 -9.16 -1.02
CA ILE A 15 12.95 -8.13 -2.05
C ILE A 15 12.92 -8.67 -3.49
N HIS A 16 13.22 -9.95 -3.69
CA HIS A 16 13.22 -10.56 -5.02
C HIS A 16 11.82 -11.04 -5.41
N LYS A 17 11.18 -10.33 -6.31
CA LYS A 17 9.79 -10.59 -6.73
C LYS A 17 9.54 -12.00 -7.29
N ASP A 18 10.57 -12.66 -7.81
CA ASP A 18 10.46 -14.03 -8.33
C ASP A 18 10.52 -15.11 -7.24
N PHE A 19 11.12 -14.80 -6.10
CA PHE A 19 11.42 -15.78 -5.04
C PHE A 19 10.81 -15.43 -3.69
N SER A 20 10.35 -14.20 -3.52
CA SER A 20 9.77 -13.74 -2.26
C SER A 20 8.29 -14.04 -2.20
N GLN A 21 7.81 -14.28 -0.98
CA GLN A 21 6.40 -14.52 -0.69
C GLN A 21 5.88 -13.40 0.20
N ILE A 22 4.66 -12.95 -0.04
CA ILE A 22 3.90 -12.11 0.90
C ILE A 22 3.55 -12.97 2.12
N ILE A 23 3.89 -12.49 3.30
CA ILE A 23 3.62 -13.15 4.58
C ILE A 23 2.67 -12.36 5.48
N GLN A 24 2.41 -11.10 5.15
CA GLN A 24 1.35 -10.28 5.72
C GLN A 24 0.86 -9.30 4.65
N CYS A 25 -0.43 -9.01 4.67
CA CYS A 25 -1.03 -7.91 3.91
C CYS A 25 -1.95 -7.13 4.84
N GLY A 26 -1.72 -5.83 4.94
CA GLY A 26 -2.61 -4.86 5.54
C GLY A 26 -3.42 -4.17 4.45
N SER A 27 -4.71 -3.98 4.66
CA SER A 27 -5.56 -3.22 3.74
C SER A 27 -6.57 -2.41 4.53
N ILE A 28 -6.79 -1.15 4.14
CA ILE A 28 -7.78 -0.26 4.73
C ILE A 28 -8.67 0.32 3.64
N PHE A 29 -9.97 0.12 3.79
CA PHE A 29 -10.99 0.68 2.93
C PHE A 29 -11.52 1.98 3.49
N THR A 30 -11.51 3.04 2.69
CA THR A 30 -11.99 4.37 3.08
C THR A 30 -13.01 4.90 2.09
N ASP A 31 -13.83 5.84 2.56
CA ASP A 31 -14.58 6.72 1.67
C ASP A 31 -13.67 7.74 0.97
N SER A 32 -14.26 8.56 0.08
CA SER A 32 -13.55 9.63 -0.62
C SER A 32 -13.07 10.78 0.28
N PHE A 33 -13.51 10.82 1.53
CA PHE A 33 -13.08 11.78 2.55
C PHE A 33 -11.97 11.23 3.46
N LEU A 34 -11.41 10.05 3.11
CA LEU A 34 -10.37 9.35 3.88
C LEU A 34 -10.85 8.89 5.28
N ASN A 35 -12.16 8.68 5.47
CA ASN A 35 -12.68 8.04 6.66
C ASN A 35 -12.61 6.53 6.50
N THR A 36 -11.99 5.84 7.45
CA THR A 36 -11.92 4.38 7.45
C THR A 36 -13.31 3.78 7.60
N ILE A 37 -13.68 2.90 6.68
CA ILE A 37 -14.93 2.13 6.68
C ILE A 37 -14.68 0.72 7.21
N ASP A 38 -13.60 0.07 6.73
CA ASP A 38 -13.25 -1.29 7.11
C ASP A 38 -11.74 -1.50 7.01
N GLU A 39 -11.21 -2.52 7.68
CA GLU A 39 -9.80 -2.89 7.60
C GLU A 39 -9.60 -4.40 7.64
N GLN A 40 -8.58 -4.87 6.94
CA GLN A 40 -8.13 -6.25 6.98
C GLN A 40 -6.63 -6.30 7.24
N ASN A 41 -6.22 -7.12 8.21
CA ASN A 41 -4.80 -7.41 8.46
C ASN A 41 -4.64 -8.93 8.59
N ILE A 42 -4.06 -9.54 7.58
CA ILE A 42 -3.95 -10.99 7.49
C ILE A 42 -2.53 -11.43 7.18
N GLY A 43 -2.08 -12.51 7.82
CA GLY A 43 -0.77 -13.08 7.59
C GLY A 43 -0.80 -14.59 7.48
N CYS A 44 0.18 -15.14 6.78
CA CYS A 44 0.32 -16.57 6.56
C CYS A 44 1.73 -17.08 6.90
N LYS A 45 1.88 -18.39 6.99
CA LYS A 45 3.21 -19.02 7.07
C LYS A 45 3.88 -19.03 5.69
N PRO A 46 5.22 -18.91 5.65
CA PRO A 46 5.97 -19.14 4.42
C PRO A 46 5.78 -20.58 3.91
N LEU A 47 5.74 -20.72 2.59
CA LEU A 47 5.74 -22.03 1.94
C LEU A 47 7.06 -22.77 2.21
N PRO A 48 7.04 -24.11 2.28
CA PRO A 48 8.22 -24.90 2.72
C PRO A 48 9.48 -24.71 1.85
N TRP A 49 9.32 -24.28 0.61
CA TRP A 49 10.41 -24.04 -0.34
C TRP A 49 10.84 -22.58 -0.44
N VAL A 50 10.16 -21.67 0.25
CA VAL A 50 10.54 -20.26 0.28
C VAL A 50 11.56 -20.04 1.38
N ILE A 51 12.74 -19.56 1.01
CA ILE A 51 13.82 -19.22 1.93
C ILE A 51 13.78 -17.73 2.22
N PRO A 52 13.37 -17.30 3.43
CA PRO A 52 13.32 -15.89 3.77
C PRO A 52 14.72 -15.26 3.82
N GLN A 53 14.80 -14.03 3.32
CA GLN A 53 16.02 -13.24 3.43
C GLN A 53 16.19 -12.72 4.86
N PRO A 54 17.35 -12.93 5.52
CA PRO A 54 17.55 -12.49 6.90
C PRO A 54 17.29 -10.99 7.10
N LYS A 55 17.69 -10.16 6.14
CA LYS A 55 17.47 -8.71 6.19
C LYS A 55 15.97 -8.38 6.25
N ALA A 56 15.14 -8.99 5.41
CA ALA A 56 13.70 -8.78 5.42
C ALA A 56 13.09 -9.16 6.78
N MET A 57 13.47 -10.32 7.31
CA MET A 57 12.97 -10.78 8.62
C MET A 57 13.40 -9.89 9.79
N LEU A 58 14.57 -9.25 9.70
CA LEU A 58 15.03 -8.30 10.70
C LEU A 58 14.30 -6.96 10.59
N THR A 59 13.98 -6.52 9.38
CA THR A 59 13.27 -5.27 9.14
C THR A 59 11.81 -5.36 9.57
N ASN A 60 11.06 -6.32 9.05
CA ASN A 60 9.63 -6.45 9.31
C ASN A 60 9.28 -7.20 10.62
N LYS A 61 10.25 -7.81 11.27
CA LYS A 61 10.08 -8.54 12.55
C LYS A 61 9.01 -9.66 12.51
N LYS A 62 8.63 -10.14 11.31
CA LYS A 62 7.52 -11.09 11.10
C LYS A 62 7.93 -12.56 11.33
N ILE A 63 8.89 -12.82 12.20
CA ILE A 63 9.35 -14.18 12.51
C ILE A 63 8.22 -15.08 13.06
N ASN A 64 7.20 -14.49 13.66
CA ASN A 64 6.04 -15.22 14.15
C ASN A 64 5.13 -15.76 13.02
N SER A 65 5.27 -15.27 11.80
CA SER A 65 4.54 -15.81 10.63
C SER A 65 4.79 -17.30 10.42
N PHE A 66 5.98 -17.80 10.78
CA PHE A 66 6.31 -19.22 10.71
C PHE A 66 5.43 -20.12 11.60
N LYS A 67 4.78 -19.54 12.61
CA LYS A 67 3.87 -20.25 13.52
C LYS A 67 2.41 -20.10 13.10
N SER A 68 2.11 -19.36 12.04
CA SER A 68 0.75 -19.20 11.55
C SER A 68 0.17 -20.53 11.08
N ASN A 69 -1.11 -20.74 11.34
CA ASN A 69 -1.86 -21.87 10.81
C ASN A 69 -2.50 -21.55 9.45
N VAL A 70 -2.51 -20.26 9.05
CA VAL A 70 -3.04 -19.81 7.77
C VAL A 70 -2.07 -20.18 6.66
N SER A 71 -2.54 -20.86 5.64
CA SER A 71 -1.77 -21.15 4.43
C SER A 71 -1.68 -19.92 3.52
N HIS A 72 -0.70 -19.93 2.62
CA HIS A 72 -0.58 -18.86 1.63
C HIS A 72 -1.83 -18.74 0.75
N TYR A 73 -2.42 -19.87 0.34
CA TYR A 73 -3.65 -19.88 -0.47
C TYR A 73 -4.84 -19.26 0.28
N GLU A 74 -5.05 -19.64 1.54
CA GLU A 74 -6.13 -19.06 2.36
C GLU A 74 -5.98 -17.55 2.48
N MET A 75 -4.78 -17.07 2.84
CA MET A 75 -4.51 -15.64 2.92
C MET A 75 -4.82 -14.91 1.60
N MET A 76 -4.28 -15.39 0.47
CA MET A 76 -4.48 -14.76 -0.83
C MET A 76 -5.96 -14.76 -1.25
N LYS A 77 -6.69 -15.84 -0.96
CA LYS A 77 -8.12 -15.95 -1.21
C LYS A 77 -8.91 -14.94 -0.36
N ASP A 78 -8.58 -14.82 0.91
CA ASP A 78 -9.27 -13.92 1.83
C ASP A 78 -9.02 -12.45 1.46
N ILE A 79 -7.78 -12.08 1.09
CA ILE A 79 -7.46 -10.75 0.56
C ILE A 79 -8.32 -10.43 -0.67
N GLN A 80 -8.33 -11.33 -1.65
CA GLN A 80 -9.09 -11.09 -2.88
C GLN A 80 -10.59 -11.02 -2.62
N SER A 81 -11.12 -11.87 -1.74
CA SER A 81 -12.54 -11.89 -1.41
C SER A 81 -12.98 -10.59 -0.76
N GLN A 82 -12.18 -10.09 0.19
CA GLN A 82 -12.44 -8.83 0.88
C GLN A 82 -12.36 -7.64 -0.09
N TRP A 83 -11.32 -7.58 -0.95
CA TRP A 83 -11.20 -6.51 -1.93
C TRP A 83 -12.34 -6.53 -2.96
N LYS A 84 -12.83 -7.70 -3.36
CA LYS A 84 -14.02 -7.83 -4.22
C LYS A 84 -15.27 -7.31 -3.53
N GLU A 85 -15.46 -7.62 -2.25
CA GLU A 85 -16.58 -7.15 -1.46
C GLU A 85 -16.59 -5.61 -1.37
N TRP A 86 -15.45 -4.99 -1.08
CA TRP A 86 -15.30 -3.54 -1.02
C TRP A 86 -15.57 -2.85 -2.38
N CYS A 87 -15.32 -3.54 -3.48
CA CYS A 87 -15.55 -3.01 -4.83
C CYS A 87 -16.93 -3.32 -5.42
N VAL A 88 -17.83 -3.98 -4.68
CA VAL A 88 -19.15 -4.41 -5.22
C VAL A 88 -20.03 -3.21 -5.58
N GLU A 89 -20.12 -2.21 -4.71
CA GLU A 89 -21.04 -1.08 -4.91
C GLU A 89 -20.45 -0.01 -5.84
N SER A 90 -19.14 0.17 -5.81
CA SER A 90 -18.45 1.16 -6.66
C SER A 90 -17.00 0.77 -6.90
N PRO A 91 -16.43 1.15 -8.05
CA PRO A 91 -15.01 1.02 -8.30
C PRO A 91 -14.19 1.76 -7.24
N SER A 92 -13.02 1.23 -6.92
CA SER A 92 -12.10 1.80 -5.94
C SER A 92 -10.74 2.10 -6.56
N ILE A 93 -10.02 3.04 -5.95
CA ILE A 93 -8.62 3.31 -6.27
C ILE A 93 -7.75 2.62 -5.24
N PHE A 94 -6.90 1.70 -5.69
CA PHE A 94 -5.92 1.01 -4.86
C PHE A 94 -4.68 1.87 -4.71
N ILE A 95 -4.31 2.18 -3.48
CA ILE A 95 -3.22 3.09 -3.13
C ILE A 95 -2.13 2.32 -2.38
N THR A 96 -0.91 2.48 -2.85
CA THR A 96 0.30 1.90 -2.24
C THR A 96 1.38 2.96 -2.11
N TYR A 97 2.45 2.63 -1.40
CA TYR A 97 3.66 3.44 -1.34
C TYR A 97 4.83 2.71 -2.03
N ASN A 98 5.31 3.22 -3.16
CA ASN A 98 6.29 2.54 -4.04
C ASN A 98 5.79 1.17 -4.57
N GLY A 99 4.49 0.93 -4.49
CA GLY A 99 3.92 -0.37 -4.77
C GLY A 99 3.86 -0.72 -6.25
N HIS A 100 3.84 0.25 -7.16
CA HIS A 100 3.95 -0.02 -8.61
C HIS A 100 5.23 -0.79 -8.95
N ALA A 101 6.30 -0.53 -8.21
CA ALA A 101 7.58 -1.21 -8.41
C ALA A 101 7.67 -2.54 -7.64
N PHE A 102 6.83 -2.79 -6.62
CA PHE A 102 7.00 -3.93 -5.74
C PHE A 102 5.68 -4.65 -5.39
N ASP A 103 4.83 -4.06 -4.54
CA ASP A 103 3.64 -4.72 -3.97
C ASP A 103 2.63 -5.16 -5.02
N GLU A 104 2.37 -4.29 -6.00
CA GLU A 104 1.43 -4.56 -7.08
C GLU A 104 1.87 -5.75 -7.93
N GLU A 105 3.14 -5.86 -8.21
CA GLU A 105 3.67 -6.98 -8.98
C GLU A 105 3.65 -8.27 -8.16
N LEU A 106 3.99 -8.20 -6.88
CA LEU A 106 3.96 -9.35 -5.98
C LEU A 106 2.55 -9.87 -5.77
N ILE A 107 1.59 -8.99 -5.44
CA ILE A 107 0.19 -9.40 -5.20
C ILE A 107 -0.40 -10.06 -6.44
N ARG A 108 -0.17 -9.47 -7.62
CA ARG A 108 -0.62 -10.02 -8.89
C ARG A 108 -0.05 -11.39 -9.18
N ARG A 109 1.26 -11.59 -8.98
CA ARG A 109 1.94 -12.88 -9.18
C ARG A 109 1.43 -13.92 -8.21
N GLN A 110 1.21 -13.55 -6.96
CA GLN A 110 0.78 -14.50 -5.94
C GLN A 110 -0.71 -14.84 -6.05
N PHE A 111 -1.56 -13.92 -6.52
CA PHE A 111 -2.90 -14.29 -6.96
C PHE A 111 -2.86 -15.30 -8.11
N TRP A 112 -2.04 -15.04 -9.14
CA TRP A 112 -1.88 -15.96 -10.27
C TRP A 112 -1.39 -17.35 -9.84
N CYS A 113 -0.38 -17.42 -8.99
CA CYS A 113 0.16 -18.69 -8.48
C CYS A 113 -0.88 -19.49 -7.67
N ASN A 114 -1.86 -18.82 -7.10
CA ASN A 114 -2.97 -19.45 -6.36
C ASN A 114 -4.22 -19.65 -7.22
N LEU A 115 -4.14 -19.47 -8.54
CA LEU A 115 -5.25 -19.58 -9.51
C LEU A 115 -6.41 -18.62 -9.20
N LEU A 116 -6.08 -17.45 -8.66
CA LEU A 116 -6.99 -16.35 -8.39
C LEU A 116 -6.87 -15.27 -9.48
N GLU A 117 -7.89 -14.40 -9.60
CA GLU A 117 -7.88 -13.27 -10.53
C GLU A 117 -6.74 -12.28 -10.19
N PRO A 118 -5.73 -12.09 -11.08
CA PRO A 118 -4.53 -11.30 -10.72
C PRO A 118 -4.70 -9.78 -10.90
N TYR A 119 -5.74 -9.31 -11.59
CA TYR A 119 -5.84 -7.91 -12.04
C TYR A 119 -6.95 -7.11 -11.34
N ILE A 120 -7.39 -7.54 -10.16
CA ILE A 120 -8.47 -6.89 -9.41
C ILE A 120 -8.21 -5.39 -9.17
N THR A 121 -6.96 -4.99 -9.00
CA THR A 121 -6.56 -3.61 -8.71
C THR A 121 -6.71 -2.67 -9.91
N ASN A 122 -6.83 -3.20 -11.14
CA ASN A 122 -6.91 -2.40 -12.36
C ASN A 122 -7.91 -2.92 -13.40
N THR A 123 -8.85 -3.77 -12.99
CA THR A 123 -9.99 -4.22 -13.79
C THR A 123 -11.29 -3.72 -13.16
N ASN A 124 -12.42 -3.86 -13.87
CA ASN A 124 -13.73 -3.45 -13.37
C ASN A 124 -13.80 -1.97 -12.96
N GLN A 125 -13.11 -1.12 -13.71
CA GLN A 125 -12.97 0.33 -13.47
C GLN A 125 -12.19 0.68 -12.18
N ASN A 126 -11.58 -0.29 -11.52
CA ASN A 126 -10.66 0.00 -10.43
C ASN A 126 -9.39 0.67 -10.96
N GLY A 127 -8.83 1.58 -10.18
CA GLY A 127 -7.59 2.30 -10.50
C GLY A 127 -6.48 2.01 -9.51
N ARG A 128 -5.24 2.38 -9.86
CA ARG A 128 -4.06 2.24 -9.00
C ARG A 128 -3.33 3.56 -8.89
N LEU A 129 -2.97 3.93 -7.67
CA LEU A 129 -2.18 5.13 -7.37
C LEU A 129 -0.98 4.74 -6.52
N ASP A 130 0.20 5.17 -6.93
CA ASP A 130 1.41 5.09 -6.11
C ASP A 130 1.64 6.44 -5.42
N LEU A 131 1.44 6.47 -4.11
CA LEU A 131 1.54 7.69 -3.31
C LEU A 131 2.97 8.27 -3.34
N MET A 132 4.02 7.43 -3.46
CA MET A 132 5.40 7.92 -3.57
C MET A 132 5.58 8.76 -4.84
N LEU A 133 4.95 8.40 -5.96
CA LEU A 133 5.00 9.20 -7.19
C LEU A 133 4.28 10.54 -7.02
N MET A 134 3.17 10.57 -6.27
CA MET A 134 2.50 11.82 -5.90
C MET A 134 3.43 12.70 -5.05
N ILE A 135 4.08 12.15 -4.03
CA ILE A 135 5.04 12.85 -3.16
C ILE A 135 6.23 13.42 -3.98
N HIS A 136 6.75 12.68 -4.94
CA HIS A 136 7.80 13.21 -5.84
C HIS A 136 7.34 14.46 -6.59
N ASN A 137 6.12 14.44 -7.15
CA ASN A 137 5.56 15.60 -7.85
C ASN A 137 5.35 16.78 -6.89
N ILE A 138 4.83 16.52 -5.70
CA ILE A 138 4.65 17.53 -4.65
C ILE A 138 5.99 18.15 -4.27
N GLY A 139 7.03 17.37 -4.07
CA GLY A 139 8.37 17.84 -3.76
C GLY A 139 8.98 18.72 -4.85
N CYS A 140 8.63 18.47 -6.12
CA CYS A 140 9.11 19.28 -7.24
C CYS A 140 8.35 20.61 -7.41
N PHE A 141 7.04 20.64 -7.16
CA PHE A 141 6.19 21.75 -7.56
C PHE A 141 5.49 22.46 -6.40
N PHE A 142 5.41 21.85 -5.21
CA PHE A 142 4.65 22.33 -4.06
C PHE A 142 5.43 22.22 -2.74
N SER A 143 6.78 22.23 -2.78
CA SER A 143 7.64 22.07 -1.62
C SER A 143 7.53 23.21 -0.58
N ASP A 144 6.93 24.33 -0.96
CA ASP A 144 6.58 25.44 -0.07
C ASP A 144 5.31 25.17 0.77
N GLN A 145 4.50 24.22 0.37
CA GLN A 145 3.22 23.88 1.01
C GLN A 145 3.26 22.56 1.80
N ILE A 146 4.02 21.58 1.29
CA ILE A 146 4.21 20.27 1.93
C ILE A 146 5.71 20.10 2.23
N SER A 147 6.06 19.99 3.52
CA SER A 147 7.43 19.72 3.94
C SER A 147 7.83 18.29 3.56
N ILE A 148 9.03 18.14 3.00
CA ILE A 148 9.67 16.84 2.78
C ILE A 148 10.96 16.84 3.60
N PRO A 149 11.14 15.89 4.54
CA PRO A 149 12.29 15.87 5.41
C PRO A 149 13.59 15.60 4.65
N LEU A 150 14.71 15.97 5.25
CA LEU A 150 16.04 15.62 4.78
C LEU A 150 16.48 14.30 5.41
N PHE A 151 17.38 13.58 4.73
CA PHE A 151 18.12 12.50 5.39
C PHE A 151 19.03 13.07 6.48
N GLU A 152 19.18 12.35 7.60
CA GLU A 152 20.07 12.75 8.71
C GLU A 152 21.53 12.95 8.26
N ASP A 153 21.98 12.19 7.27
CA ASP A 153 23.37 12.15 6.79
C ASP A 153 23.67 13.13 5.65
N GLY A 154 22.72 14.03 5.27
CA GLY A 154 23.00 14.95 4.17
C GLY A 154 21.83 15.80 3.67
N PRO A 155 22.05 16.64 2.65
CA PRO A 155 21.05 17.57 2.14
C PRO A 155 20.01 16.92 1.21
N ALA A 156 20.02 15.61 1.04
CA ALA A 156 19.07 14.91 0.18
C ALA A 156 17.70 14.78 0.84
N LEU A 157 16.64 14.98 0.07
CA LEU A 157 15.26 14.77 0.52
C LEU A 157 15.00 13.29 0.80
N SER A 158 14.39 13.00 1.94
CA SER A 158 13.94 11.67 2.29
C SER A 158 12.48 11.48 1.93
N ILE A 159 12.22 10.59 1.00
CA ILE A 159 10.86 10.19 0.61
C ILE A 159 10.46 8.84 1.22
N LYS A 160 11.09 8.41 2.31
CA LYS A 160 10.65 7.24 3.04
C LYS A 160 9.32 7.51 3.74
N LEU A 161 8.43 6.53 3.72
CA LEU A 161 7.08 6.68 4.28
C LEU A 161 7.13 7.09 5.76
N GLU A 162 7.95 6.40 6.55
CA GLU A 162 8.10 6.68 7.97
C GLU A 162 8.66 8.08 8.26
N HIS A 163 9.62 8.57 7.46
CA HIS A 163 10.19 9.92 7.64
C HIS A 163 9.17 11.01 7.29
N LEU A 164 8.38 10.79 6.23
CA LEU A 164 7.31 11.72 5.85
C LEU A 164 6.19 11.74 6.88
N ALA A 165 5.81 10.58 7.40
CA ALA A 165 4.79 10.48 8.43
C ALA A 165 5.20 11.21 9.71
N ASP A 166 6.44 11.00 10.17
CA ASP A 166 7.00 11.67 11.35
C ASP A 166 7.09 13.20 11.15
N GLU A 167 7.57 13.67 10.00
CA GLU A 167 7.63 15.10 9.63
C GLU A 167 6.27 15.79 9.75
N HIS A 168 5.19 15.06 9.50
CA HIS A 168 3.83 15.59 9.58
C HIS A 168 3.09 15.22 10.88
N GLY A 169 3.81 14.73 11.90
CA GLY A 169 3.28 14.44 13.23
C GLY A 169 2.39 13.22 13.30
N ILE A 170 2.54 12.29 12.36
CA ILE A 170 1.87 10.97 12.37
C ILE A 170 2.74 10.03 13.22
N ASP A 171 2.13 9.33 14.18
CA ASP A 171 2.84 8.37 15.04
C ASP A 171 3.37 7.18 14.24
N VAL A 172 4.69 7.01 14.24
CA VAL A 172 5.41 5.97 13.48
C VAL A 172 5.97 4.84 14.35
N SER A 173 5.49 4.69 15.58
CA SER A 173 5.97 3.69 16.55
C SER A 173 5.90 2.25 16.02
N ASP A 174 4.94 1.94 15.17
CA ASP A 174 4.69 0.61 14.59
C ASP A 174 5.06 0.53 13.09
N ALA A 175 6.04 1.32 12.64
CA ALA A 175 6.54 1.23 11.26
C ALA A 175 7.03 -0.20 10.92
N HIS A 176 6.85 -0.57 9.64
CA HIS A 176 7.08 -1.94 9.13
C HIS A 176 6.08 -2.98 9.67
N ASP A 177 4.86 -2.54 9.93
CA ASP A 177 3.68 -3.39 10.03
C ASP A 177 2.69 -2.95 8.95
N ALA A 178 2.29 -3.84 8.07
CA ALA A 178 1.55 -3.51 6.86
C ALA A 178 0.28 -2.66 7.11
N ILE A 179 -0.45 -2.91 8.22
CA ILE A 179 -1.64 -2.11 8.54
C ILE A 179 -1.27 -0.72 9.07
N SER A 180 -0.13 -0.59 9.77
CA SER A 180 0.36 0.70 10.25
C SER A 180 0.86 1.55 9.08
N ASP A 181 1.55 0.96 8.11
CA ASP A 181 2.01 1.66 6.91
C ASP A 181 0.81 2.15 6.06
N CYS A 182 -0.30 1.39 6.01
CA CYS A 182 -1.56 1.88 5.45
C CYS A 182 -2.10 3.12 6.19
N LYS A 183 -2.04 3.14 7.52
CA LYS A 183 -2.47 4.31 8.33
C LYS A 183 -1.58 5.53 8.09
N PHE A 184 -0.27 5.33 7.89
CA PHE A 184 0.65 6.41 7.50
C PHE A 184 0.28 7.00 6.15
N MET A 185 0.00 6.16 5.15
CA MET A 185 -0.46 6.61 3.83
C MET A 185 -1.74 7.43 3.92
N ILE A 186 -2.73 6.98 4.70
CA ILE A 186 -3.99 7.72 4.91
C ILE A 186 -3.71 9.07 5.60
N GLY A 187 -2.87 9.09 6.62
CA GLY A 187 -2.46 10.31 7.32
C GLY A 187 -1.82 11.33 6.37
N LEU A 188 -0.88 10.88 5.53
CA LEU A 188 -0.26 11.73 4.51
C LEU A 188 -1.28 12.24 3.48
N CYS A 189 -2.18 11.39 3.00
CA CYS A 189 -3.25 11.82 2.09
C CYS A 189 -4.15 12.89 2.73
N LYS A 190 -4.46 12.80 4.04
CA LYS A 190 -5.22 13.84 4.75
C LYS A 190 -4.46 15.17 4.79
N VAL A 191 -3.16 15.14 5.11
CA VAL A 191 -2.30 16.34 5.10
C VAL A 191 -2.26 16.98 3.71
N ILE A 192 -2.08 16.18 2.66
CA ILE A 192 -2.04 16.65 1.28
C ILE A 192 -3.38 17.26 0.88
N ASN A 193 -4.49 16.56 1.17
CA ASN A 193 -5.83 17.04 0.85
C ASN A 193 -6.21 18.32 1.60
N GLU A 194 -5.73 18.51 2.82
CA GLU A 194 -5.96 19.73 3.61
C GLU A 194 -5.18 20.91 3.04
N LYS A 195 -3.90 20.73 2.68
CA LYS A 195 -3.01 21.81 2.26
C LYS A 195 -3.11 22.16 0.78
N ILE A 196 -3.29 21.15 -0.08
CA ILE A 196 -3.33 21.29 -1.55
C ILE A 196 -4.44 20.41 -2.16
N PRO A 197 -5.73 20.67 -1.83
CA PRO A 197 -6.86 19.83 -2.23
C PRO A 197 -6.99 19.64 -3.74
N ASP A 198 -6.77 20.70 -4.54
CA ASP A 198 -6.87 20.64 -5.99
C ASP A 198 -5.85 19.68 -6.60
N VAL A 199 -4.66 19.59 -6.01
CA VAL A 199 -3.61 18.66 -6.44
C VAL A 199 -3.99 17.22 -6.07
N PHE A 200 -4.45 16.99 -4.85
CA PHE A 200 -4.94 15.67 -4.41
C PHE A 200 -6.07 15.17 -5.31
N GLU A 201 -7.10 16.00 -5.52
CA GLU A 201 -8.24 15.67 -6.39
C GLU A 201 -7.79 15.38 -7.83
N SER A 202 -6.84 16.15 -8.36
CA SER A 202 -6.29 15.94 -9.71
C SER A 202 -5.63 14.56 -9.85
N PHE A 203 -4.85 14.11 -8.88
CA PHE A 203 -4.26 12.76 -8.89
C PHE A 203 -5.33 11.67 -8.84
N ILE A 204 -6.31 11.77 -7.94
CA ILE A 204 -7.40 10.82 -7.82
C ILE A 204 -8.22 10.73 -9.13
N ASN A 205 -8.57 11.87 -9.71
CA ASN A 205 -9.34 11.90 -10.94
C ASN A 205 -8.56 11.36 -12.15
N THR A 206 -7.25 11.63 -12.26
CA THR A 206 -6.42 11.12 -13.36
C THR A 206 -6.45 9.60 -13.41
N VAL A 207 -6.35 8.95 -12.26
CA VAL A 207 -6.41 7.48 -12.15
C VAL A 207 -7.79 6.95 -12.55
N SER A 208 -8.86 7.60 -12.13
CA SER A 208 -10.23 7.20 -12.45
C SER A 208 -10.55 7.32 -13.96
N TYR A 209 -9.92 8.27 -14.68
CA TYR A 209 -10.15 8.48 -16.12
C TYR A 209 -9.38 7.54 -17.04
N THR A 210 -8.27 6.94 -16.61
CA THR A 210 -7.45 6.07 -17.46
C THR A 210 -8.13 4.77 -17.89
N HIS A 211 -9.31 4.46 -17.36
CA HIS A 211 -10.08 3.27 -17.70
C HIS A 211 -11.28 3.56 -18.65
N LEU A 212 -11.47 4.79 -19.11
CA LEU A 212 -12.57 5.17 -20.01
C LEU A 212 -12.18 5.15 -21.50
N THR A 213 -10.95 4.77 -21.82
CA THR A 213 -10.42 4.58 -23.18
C THR A 213 -9.99 3.16 -23.37
#